data_55d1894f1994bb080a42368d712b8d92
#
_entry.id   55d1894f1994bb080a42368d712b8d92
#
_cell.length_a   1.000
_cell.length_b   1.000
_cell.length_c   1.000
_cell.angle_alpha   90.00
_cell.angle_beta   90.00
_cell.angle_gamma   90.00
#
_symmetry.space_group_name_H-M   'P 1'
#
loop_
_entity.id
_entity.type
_entity.pdbx_description
1 polymer ?
#
loop_
_entity_poly.entity_id
_entity_poly.type
_entity_poly.pdbx_seq_one_letter_code
_entity_poly.pdbx_strand_id
1 'polypeptide(L)' 'PWEQVYKMVATKHNVLVYSSRINAYVIPRAQLGESYAALQTQAAAHLPAYRLKMK' A
#
# COMPACT_ATOMS: atom_id res chain seq x y z
N PRO A 1 7.92 -2.68 8.78
CA PRO A 1 8.17 -1.24 8.97
C PRO A 1 8.17 -0.48 7.66
N TRP A 2 7.77 0.77 7.71
CA TRP A 2 7.62 1.59 6.53
C TRP A 2 8.93 1.83 5.78
N GLU A 3 10.05 1.79 6.47
CA GLU A 3 11.35 1.97 5.83
C GLU A 3 11.65 0.87 4.81
N GLN A 4 11.01 -0.29 4.97
CA GLN A 4 11.21 -1.42 4.07
C GLN A 4 10.19 -1.45 2.95
N VAL A 5 9.24 -0.52 2.94
CA VAL A 5 8.23 -0.46 1.88
C VAL A 5 8.76 0.41 0.75
N TYR A 6 8.89 -0.20 -0.43
CA TYR A 6 9.36 0.54 -1.60
C TYR A 6 8.26 1.43 -2.18
N LYS A 7 7.06 0.85 -2.37
CA LYS A 7 5.90 1.59 -2.83
C LYS A 7 4.64 0.80 -2.55
N MET A 8 3.49 1.46 -2.65
CA MET A 8 2.19 0.82 -2.51
C MET A 8 1.30 1.21 -3.68
N VAL A 9 0.59 0.23 -4.21
CA VAL A 9 -0.35 0.44 -5.30
C VAL A 9 -1.67 -0.20 -4.92
N ALA A 10 -2.76 0.56 -4.99
CA ALA A 10 -4.10 0.02 -4.75
C ALA A 10 -4.80 -0.17 -6.08
N THR A 11 -5.27 -1.39 -6.31
CA THR A 11 -6.10 -1.70 -7.47
C THR A 11 -7.56 -1.76 -7.02
N LYS A 12 -8.44 -2.12 -7.93
CA LYS A 12 -9.86 -2.19 -7.64
C LYS A 12 -10.18 -3.19 -6.51
N HIS A 13 -9.45 -4.29 -6.44
CA HIS A 13 -9.73 -5.36 -5.49
C HIS A 13 -8.60 -5.68 -4.53
N ASN A 14 -7.42 -5.16 -4.77
CA ASN A 14 -6.24 -5.54 -4.02
C ASN A 14 -5.37 -4.35 -3.69
N VAL A 15 -4.48 -4.55 -2.71
CA VAL A 15 -3.42 -3.60 -2.41
C VAL A 15 -2.10 -4.33 -2.61
N LEU A 16 -1.22 -3.75 -3.40
CA LEU A 16 0.10 -4.31 -3.65
C LEU A 16 1.12 -3.54 -2.83
N VAL A 17 1.80 -4.24 -1.94
CA VAL A 17 2.84 -3.65 -1.10
C VAL A 17 4.18 -4.14 -1.61
N TYR A 18 4.95 -3.25 -2.21
CA TYR A 18 6.25 -3.61 -2.75
C TYR A 18 7.32 -3.43 -1.70
N SER A 19 8.04 -4.49 -1.42
CA SER A 19 9.22 -4.42 -0.54
C SER A 19 10.47 -4.07 -1.33
N SER A 20 10.42 -4.23 -2.67
CA SER A 20 11.50 -3.85 -3.56
C SER A 20 10.91 -3.63 -4.95
N ARG A 21 11.76 -3.38 -5.93
CA ARG A 21 11.30 -3.14 -7.30
C ARG A 21 10.66 -4.37 -7.93
N ILE A 22 10.96 -5.55 -7.42
CA ILE A 22 10.50 -6.81 -8.03
C ILE A 22 9.65 -7.65 -7.09
N ASN A 23 9.66 -7.37 -5.79
CA ASN A 23 8.91 -8.15 -4.82
C ASN A 23 7.69 -7.37 -4.33
N ALA A 24 6.53 -8.00 -4.45
CA ALA A 24 5.29 -7.37 -4.01
C ALA A 24 4.44 -8.38 -3.26
N TYR A 25 3.78 -7.91 -2.21
CA TYR A 25 2.78 -8.69 -1.49
C TYR A 25 1.41 -8.21 -1.91
N VAL A 26 0.51 -9.14 -2.15
CA VAL A 26 -0.87 -8.82 -2.54
C VAL A 26 -1.78 -9.00 -1.34
N ILE A 27 -2.50 -7.94 -0.99
CA ILE A 27 -3.46 -7.98 0.12
C ILE A 27 -4.83 -7.68 -0.47
N PRO A 28 -5.79 -8.63 -0.40
CA PRO A 28 -7.14 -8.37 -0.88
C PRO A 28 -7.79 -7.23 -0.08
N ARG A 29 -8.40 -6.28 -0.77
CA ARG A 29 -9.02 -5.14 -0.09
C ARG A 29 -10.17 -5.57 0.81
N ALA A 30 -10.82 -6.69 0.47
CA ALA A 30 -11.90 -7.22 1.30
C ALA A 30 -11.42 -7.60 2.70
N GLN A 31 -10.17 -8.03 2.83
CA GLN A 31 -9.60 -8.37 4.13
C GLN A 31 -9.27 -7.14 4.96
N LEU A 32 -9.02 -6.02 4.30
CA LEU A 32 -8.72 -4.78 5.02
C LEU A 32 -9.99 -4.13 5.57
N GLY A 33 -11.08 -4.21 4.82
CA GLY A 33 -12.32 -3.60 5.24
C GLY A 33 -12.13 -2.14 5.61
N GLU A 34 -12.52 -1.78 6.82
CA GLU A 34 -12.39 -0.41 7.32
C GLU A 34 -10.94 -0.01 7.54
N SER A 35 -10.05 -0.99 7.66
CA SER A 35 -8.63 -0.70 7.87
C SER A 35 -7.97 -0.10 6.64
N TYR A 36 -8.62 -0.18 5.48
CA TYR A 36 -8.06 0.39 4.26
C TYR A 36 -7.80 1.89 4.40
N ALA A 37 -8.77 2.61 4.96
CA ALA A 37 -8.60 4.06 5.13
C ALA A 37 -7.46 4.39 6.09
N ALA A 38 -7.32 3.61 7.17
CA ALA A 38 -6.23 3.80 8.11
C ALA A 38 -4.89 3.49 7.45
N LEU A 39 -4.82 2.43 6.65
CA LEU A 39 -3.61 2.07 5.93
C LEU A 39 -3.23 3.16 4.93
N GLN A 40 -4.21 3.69 4.21
CA GLN A 40 -3.96 4.75 3.24
C GLN A 40 -3.41 6.00 3.93
N THR A 41 -3.97 6.36 5.07
CA THR A 41 -3.49 7.51 5.83
C THR A 41 -2.05 7.32 6.29
N GLN A 42 -1.74 6.13 6.82
CA GLN A 42 -0.38 5.83 7.27
C GLN A 42 0.59 5.83 6.09
N ALA A 43 0.19 5.25 4.98
CA ALA A 43 1.03 5.20 3.79
C ALA A 43 1.34 6.60 3.28
N ALA A 44 0.33 7.48 3.27
CA ALA A 44 0.52 8.85 2.82
C ALA A 44 1.48 9.62 3.74
N ALA A 45 1.53 9.25 5.02
CA ALA A 45 2.41 9.90 5.98
C ALA A 45 3.86 9.42 5.83
N HIS A 46 4.07 8.20 5.33
CA HIS A 46 5.41 7.60 5.30
C HIS A 46 6.02 7.47 3.90
N LEU A 47 5.20 7.52 2.86
CA LEU A 47 5.67 7.35 1.50
C LEU A 47 5.47 8.63 0.69
N PRO A 48 6.43 8.99 -0.18
CA PRO A 48 6.23 10.12 -1.08
C PRO A 48 5.13 9.81 -2.10
N ALA A 49 4.53 10.86 -2.64
CA ALA A 49 3.39 10.72 -3.54
C ALA A 49 3.70 9.84 -4.76
N TYR A 50 4.92 9.91 -5.27
CA TYR A 50 5.28 9.13 -6.46
C TYR A 50 5.43 7.64 -6.17
N ARG A 51 5.46 7.26 -4.88
CA ARG A 51 5.51 5.85 -4.48
C ARG A 51 4.19 5.36 -3.91
N LEU A 52 3.17 6.20 -3.94
CA LEU A 52 1.87 5.85 -3.36
C LEU A 52 0.80 6.02 -4.41
N LYS A 53 0.24 4.91 -4.87
CA LYS A 53 -0.81 4.89 -5.88
C LYS A 53 -2.07 4.28 -5.32
N MET A 54 -2.56 4.84 -4.22
CA MET A 54 -3.79 4.40 -3.57
C MET A 54 -4.90 5.41 -3.81
N LYS A 55 -6.08 4.88 -4.10
CA LYS A 55 -7.27 5.70 -4.29
C LYS A 55 -8.32 5.36 -3.26
#